data_6e99d17b0e0a74d6e14912516f7314f1
#
_entry.id   6e99d17b0e0a74d6e14912516f7314f1
#
_cell.length_a   1.000
_cell.length_b   1.000
_cell.length_c   1.000
_cell.angle_alpha   90.00
_cell.angle_beta   90.00
_cell.angle_gamma   90.00
#
_symmetry.space_group_name_H-M   'P 1'
#
loop_
_entity.id
_entity.type
_entity.pdbx_description
1 polymer ?
#
loop_
_entity_poly.entity_id
_entity_poly.type
_entity_poly.pdbx_seq_one_letter_code
_entity_poly.pdbx_strand_id
1 'polypeptide(L)'
;MTVFADFLAGIDDLQHRERTKEVLDWISDSYPQLEKVIKWNQPMFTDHGTYIIGFSTAKKHLAVAPERAGMAHCAEEIKAAGYDTTKDIIRIPWTEPVDYSLLAKMVEFNIIDKKEYTSFWR
;
A
#
# COMPACT_ATOMS: atom_id res chain seq x y z
N MET A 1 18.10 -9.23 -6.18
CA MET A 1 17.55 -9.12 -4.83
C MET A 1 16.62 -7.94 -4.75
N THR A 2 15.48 -8.07 -4.09
CA THR A 2 14.49 -7.01 -4.02
C THR A 2 14.69 -6.15 -2.76
N VAL A 3 14.28 -4.89 -2.83
CA VAL A 3 14.35 -3.95 -1.71
C VAL A 3 13.55 -4.46 -0.51
N PHE A 4 12.48 -5.21 -0.76
CA PHE A 4 11.58 -5.68 0.30
C PHE A 4 11.92 -7.07 0.84
N ALA A 5 12.98 -7.71 0.37
CA ALA A 5 13.29 -9.09 0.75
C ALA A 5 13.44 -9.27 2.27
N ASP A 6 14.20 -8.39 2.92
CA ASP A 6 14.44 -8.49 4.37
C ASP A 6 13.16 -8.23 5.17
N PHE A 7 12.35 -7.27 4.73
CA PHE A 7 11.06 -7.01 5.36
C PHE A 7 10.17 -8.25 5.31
N LEU A 8 10.07 -8.87 4.12
CA LEU A 8 9.25 -10.08 3.93
C LEU A 8 9.77 -11.24 4.77
N ALA A 9 11.10 -11.41 4.83
CA ALA A 9 11.71 -12.48 5.62
C ALA A 9 11.41 -12.34 7.12
N GLY A 10 11.15 -11.11 7.59
CA GLY A 10 10.80 -10.85 8.98
C GLY A 10 9.35 -11.17 9.35
N ILE A 11 8.51 -11.52 8.38
CA ILE A 11 7.12 -11.92 8.65
C ILE A 11 7.10 -13.41 8.98
N ASP A 12 6.81 -13.77 10.24
CA ASP A 12 6.88 -15.13 10.71
C ASP A 12 5.80 -16.04 10.14
N ASP A 13 4.57 -15.53 10.03
CA ASP A 13 3.46 -16.31 9.49
C ASP A 13 3.61 -16.42 7.96
N LEU A 14 3.71 -17.65 7.47
CA LEU A 14 3.96 -17.91 6.04
C LEU A 14 2.83 -17.37 5.16
N GLN A 15 1.58 -17.53 5.59
CA GLN A 15 0.42 -17.04 4.83
C GLN A 15 0.42 -15.51 4.74
N HIS A 16 0.74 -14.84 5.83
CA HIS A 16 0.86 -13.37 5.85
C HIS A 16 1.99 -12.90 4.96
N ARG A 17 3.12 -13.60 4.99
CA ARG A 17 4.27 -13.29 4.15
C ARG A 17 3.94 -13.41 2.68
N GLU A 18 3.28 -14.49 2.28
CA GLU A 18 2.91 -14.74 0.90
C GLU A 18 1.89 -13.71 0.39
N ARG A 19 0.88 -13.37 1.21
CA ARG A 19 -0.10 -12.36 0.86
C ARG A 19 0.56 -10.99 0.71
N THR A 20 1.44 -10.62 1.64
CA THR A 20 2.15 -9.34 1.57
C THR A 20 3.02 -9.26 0.32
N LYS A 21 3.76 -10.34 0.03
CA LYS A 21 4.57 -10.42 -1.19
C LYS A 21 3.72 -10.26 -2.44
N GLU A 22 2.58 -10.95 -2.50
CA GLU A 22 1.66 -10.85 -3.63
C GLU A 22 1.22 -9.42 -3.90
N VAL A 23 0.83 -8.70 -2.84
CA VAL A 23 0.38 -7.31 -2.97
C VAL A 23 1.51 -6.40 -3.43
N LEU A 24 2.68 -6.52 -2.81
CA LEU A 24 3.85 -5.70 -3.18
C LEU A 24 4.29 -5.97 -4.61
N ASP A 25 4.33 -7.24 -5.02
CA ASP A 25 4.69 -7.62 -6.39
C ASP A 25 3.66 -7.09 -7.40
N TRP A 26 2.37 -7.13 -7.05
CA TRP A 26 1.32 -6.63 -7.93
C TRP A 26 1.49 -5.14 -8.20
N ILE A 27 1.80 -4.35 -7.17
CA ILE A 27 2.03 -2.91 -7.37
C ILE A 27 3.29 -2.68 -8.19
N SER A 28 4.35 -3.38 -7.88
CA SER A 28 5.63 -3.25 -8.60
C SER A 28 5.48 -3.59 -10.09
N ASP A 29 4.73 -4.64 -10.39
CA ASP A 29 4.51 -5.09 -11.76
C ASP A 29 3.54 -4.17 -12.52
N SER A 30 2.51 -3.68 -11.83
CA SER A 30 1.49 -2.81 -12.44
C SER A 30 1.98 -1.38 -12.65
N TYR A 31 2.89 -0.92 -11.79
CA TYR A 31 3.41 0.47 -11.82
C TYR A 31 4.93 0.45 -11.74
N PRO A 32 5.61 -0.01 -12.80
CA PRO A 32 7.07 -0.20 -12.76
C PRO A 32 7.86 1.10 -12.60
N GLN A 33 7.25 2.25 -12.83
CA GLN A 33 7.88 3.55 -12.62
C GLN A 33 8.03 3.91 -11.14
N LEU A 34 7.31 3.25 -10.25
CA LEU A 34 7.39 3.55 -8.82
C LEU A 34 8.66 2.98 -8.20
N GLU A 35 9.25 3.75 -7.30
CA GLU A 35 10.43 3.34 -6.57
C GLU A 35 10.02 2.60 -5.30
N LYS A 36 10.78 1.56 -4.94
CA LYS A 36 10.57 0.78 -3.71
C LYS A 36 11.45 1.34 -2.61
N VAL A 37 10.86 1.63 -1.46
CA VAL A 37 11.58 2.24 -0.34
C VAL A 37 11.17 1.55 0.96
N ILE A 38 12.12 1.35 1.87
CA ILE A 38 11.83 0.97 3.25
C ILE A 38 12.13 2.17 4.14
N LYS A 39 11.11 2.63 4.86
CA LYS A 39 11.27 3.68 5.88
C LYS A 39 10.44 3.29 7.09
N TRP A 40 10.95 3.57 8.28
CA TRP A 40 10.26 3.23 9.53
C TRP A 40 9.82 1.76 9.57
N ASN A 41 10.69 0.89 9.02
CA ASN A 41 10.46 -0.55 8.91
C ASN A 41 9.16 -0.90 8.14
N GLN A 42 8.79 -0.08 7.18
CA GLN A 42 7.60 -0.28 6.35
C GLN A 42 7.92 -0.20 4.87
N PRO A 43 7.38 -1.11 4.06
CA PRO A 43 7.56 -1.04 2.62
C PRO A 43 6.66 0.04 2.01
N MET A 44 7.22 0.86 1.15
CA MET A 44 6.54 1.98 0.52
C MET A 44 6.90 2.06 -0.94
N PHE A 45 6.00 2.68 -1.71
CA PHE A 45 6.27 3.04 -3.09
C PHE A 45 6.24 4.56 -3.22
N THR A 46 7.21 5.10 -3.96
CA THR A 46 7.30 6.54 -4.21
C THR A 46 7.35 6.80 -5.72
N ASP A 47 6.96 8.00 -6.11
CA ASP A 47 7.10 8.47 -7.48
C ASP A 47 7.90 9.77 -7.44
N HIS A 48 9.02 9.81 -8.17
CA HIS A 48 9.97 10.94 -8.15
C HIS A 48 10.19 11.51 -6.74
N GLY A 49 10.31 10.63 -5.76
CA GLY A 49 10.61 10.98 -4.37
C GLY A 49 9.43 11.31 -3.49
N THR A 50 8.20 11.38 -4.04
CA THR A 50 7.01 11.61 -3.21
C THR A 50 6.30 10.30 -2.90
N TYR A 51 5.78 10.20 -1.67
CA TYR A 51 5.07 9.02 -1.19
C TYR A 51 3.80 8.75 -1.99
N ILE A 52 3.59 7.50 -2.40
CA ILE A 52 2.38 7.09 -3.10
C ILE A 52 1.52 6.17 -2.26
N ILE A 53 2.08 5.08 -1.75
CA ILE A 53 1.34 4.11 -0.95
C ILE A 53 2.33 3.33 -0.08
N GLY A 54 1.90 2.97 1.13
CA GLY A 54 2.71 2.19 2.05
C GLY A 54 1.90 1.11 2.74
N PHE A 55 2.62 0.18 3.35
CA PHE A 55 2.03 -1.01 3.94
C PHE A 55 2.66 -1.30 5.30
N SER A 56 1.89 -1.92 6.17
CA SER A 56 2.42 -2.51 7.39
C SER A 56 1.61 -3.76 7.72
N THR A 57 2.19 -4.65 8.50
CA THR A 57 1.55 -5.91 8.87
C THR A 57 1.20 -5.92 10.34
N ALA A 58 0.06 -6.50 10.65
CA ALA A 58 -0.39 -6.71 12.01
C ALA A 58 -0.89 -8.15 12.15
N LYS A 59 -1.23 -8.55 13.36
CA LYS A 59 -1.64 -9.93 13.64
C LYS A 59 -2.84 -10.36 12.81
N LYS A 60 -3.80 -9.46 12.62
CA LYS A 60 -5.09 -9.80 11.99
C LYS A 60 -5.28 -9.21 10.60
N HIS A 61 -4.40 -8.32 10.15
CA HIS A 61 -4.61 -7.60 8.89
C HIS A 61 -3.32 -7.09 8.28
N LEU A 62 -3.41 -6.80 6.99
CA LEU A 62 -2.44 -5.98 6.26
C LEU A 62 -3.00 -4.55 6.25
N ALA A 63 -2.21 -3.59 6.71
CA ALA A 63 -2.61 -2.19 6.68
C ALA A 63 -2.09 -1.52 5.41
N VAL A 64 -2.94 -0.73 4.76
CA VAL A 64 -2.61 -0.01 3.54
C VAL A 64 -2.83 1.48 3.78
N ALA A 65 -1.81 2.29 3.48
CA ALA A 65 -1.82 3.71 3.77
C ALA A 65 -1.65 4.54 2.48
N PRO A 66 -2.77 5.01 1.88
CA PRO A 66 -2.71 5.81 0.65
C PRO A 66 -2.70 7.31 0.91
N GLU A 67 -2.31 7.76 2.08
CA GLU A 67 -2.47 9.11 2.60
C GLU A 67 -3.95 9.48 2.79
N ARG A 68 -4.18 10.51 3.61
CA ARG A 68 -5.56 10.93 3.93
C ARG A 68 -6.36 11.36 2.70
N ALA A 69 -5.71 12.03 1.76
CA ALA A 69 -6.36 12.44 0.51
C ALA A 69 -6.78 11.23 -0.33
N GLY A 70 -5.95 10.19 -0.36
CA GLY A 70 -6.30 8.93 -1.03
C GLY A 70 -7.46 8.22 -0.35
N MET A 71 -7.50 8.23 0.98
CA MET A 71 -8.63 7.69 1.75
C MET A 71 -9.93 8.42 1.39
N ALA A 72 -9.89 9.74 1.35
CA ALA A 72 -11.07 10.56 1.04
C ALA A 72 -11.55 10.33 -0.40
N HIS A 73 -10.62 10.26 -1.35
CA HIS A 73 -10.96 10.06 -2.76
C HIS A 73 -11.63 8.70 -2.99
N CYS A 74 -11.21 7.67 -2.25
CA CYS A 74 -11.71 6.30 -2.43
C CYS A 74 -12.73 5.89 -1.36
N ALA A 75 -13.30 6.84 -0.62
CA ALA A 75 -14.14 6.54 0.55
C ALA A 75 -15.31 5.60 0.23
N GLU A 76 -15.99 5.80 -0.89
CA GLU A 76 -17.13 4.96 -1.25
C GLU A 76 -16.70 3.54 -1.63
N GLU A 77 -15.61 3.42 -2.36
CA GLU A 77 -15.07 2.12 -2.76
C GLU A 77 -14.54 1.34 -1.55
N ILE A 78 -13.92 2.03 -0.61
CA ILE A 78 -13.45 1.42 0.64
C ILE A 78 -14.65 0.86 1.42
N LYS A 79 -15.72 1.65 1.52
CA LYS A 79 -16.95 1.23 2.20
C LYS A 79 -17.56 0.02 1.52
N ALA A 80 -17.63 0.03 0.19
CA ALA A 80 -18.18 -1.07 -0.59
C ALA A 80 -17.36 -2.35 -0.43
N ALA A 81 -16.04 -2.24 -0.27
CA ALA A 81 -15.16 -3.39 -0.03
C ALA A 81 -15.33 -3.98 1.38
N GLY A 82 -15.89 -3.21 2.31
CA GLY A 82 -16.16 -3.69 3.67
C GLY A 82 -14.96 -3.69 4.60
N TYR A 83 -13.87 -3.00 4.23
CA TYR A 83 -12.68 -2.95 5.07
C TYR A 83 -12.83 -1.98 6.23
N ASP A 84 -12.30 -2.34 7.40
CA ASP A 84 -12.15 -1.43 8.53
C ASP A 84 -11.14 -0.34 8.19
N THR A 85 -11.37 0.86 8.74
CA THR A 85 -10.51 2.01 8.46
C THR A 85 -10.19 2.80 9.72
N THR A 86 -9.05 3.51 9.66
CA THR A 86 -8.81 4.71 10.46
C THR A 86 -8.83 5.89 9.50
N LYS A 87 -8.47 7.11 9.95
CA LYS A 87 -8.41 8.26 9.04
C LYS A 87 -7.36 8.11 7.95
N ASP A 88 -6.34 7.30 8.17
CA ASP A 88 -5.16 7.26 7.31
C ASP A 88 -4.89 5.90 6.66
N ILE A 89 -5.55 4.83 7.14
CA ILE A 89 -5.28 3.47 6.64
C ILE A 89 -6.55 2.68 6.46
N ILE A 90 -6.48 1.68 5.58
CA ILE A 90 -7.45 0.59 5.53
C ILE A 90 -6.80 -0.67 6.09
N ARG A 91 -7.63 -1.54 6.68
CA ARG A 91 -7.21 -2.82 7.24
C ARG A 91 -7.83 -3.94 6.43
N ILE A 92 -6.98 -4.74 5.78
CA ILE A 92 -7.42 -5.90 5.00
C ILE A 92 -7.17 -7.15 5.83
N PRO A 93 -8.21 -7.80 6.36
CA PRO A 93 -7.99 -9.02 7.15
C PRO A 93 -7.28 -10.09 6.31
N TRP A 94 -6.40 -10.86 6.94
CA TRP A 94 -5.69 -11.92 6.23
C TRP A 94 -6.62 -12.97 5.63
N THR A 95 -7.82 -13.10 6.21
CA THR A 95 -8.84 -14.05 5.76
C THR A 95 -9.69 -13.55 4.59
N GLU A 96 -9.56 -12.27 4.23
CA GLU A 96 -10.37 -11.67 3.16
C GLU A 96 -9.55 -11.48 1.90
N PRO A 97 -10.17 -11.51 0.73
CA PRO A 97 -9.45 -11.21 -0.52
C PRO A 97 -9.06 -9.75 -0.59
N VAL A 98 -8.02 -9.46 -1.36
CA VAL A 98 -7.58 -8.10 -1.62
C VAL A 98 -8.36 -7.54 -2.81
N ASP A 99 -8.93 -6.35 -2.64
CA ASP A 99 -9.57 -5.65 -3.75
C ASP A 99 -8.52 -4.87 -4.53
N TYR A 100 -7.98 -5.47 -5.57
CA TYR A 100 -6.93 -4.86 -6.37
C TYR A 100 -7.42 -3.67 -7.19
N SER A 101 -8.71 -3.63 -7.54
CA SER A 101 -9.31 -2.45 -8.20
C SER A 101 -9.22 -1.23 -7.31
N LEU A 102 -9.44 -1.42 -6.01
CA LEU A 102 -9.34 -0.35 -5.02
C LEU A 102 -7.90 0.12 -4.87
N LEU A 103 -6.95 -0.81 -4.80
CA LEU A 103 -5.53 -0.45 -4.72
C LEU A 103 -5.09 0.34 -5.95
N ALA A 104 -5.52 -0.10 -7.15
CA ALA A 104 -5.22 0.61 -8.39
C ALA A 104 -5.74 2.04 -8.36
N LYS A 105 -6.96 2.23 -7.89
CA LYS A 105 -7.57 3.56 -7.80
C LYS A 105 -6.79 4.48 -6.86
N MET A 106 -6.37 3.96 -5.71
CA MET A 106 -5.56 4.73 -4.75
C MET A 106 -4.22 5.14 -5.34
N VAL A 107 -3.52 4.19 -5.94
CA VAL A 107 -2.19 4.43 -6.52
C VAL A 107 -2.28 5.44 -7.66
N GLU A 108 -3.21 5.24 -8.59
CA GLU A 108 -3.36 6.12 -9.75
C GLU A 108 -3.78 7.52 -9.35
N PHE A 109 -4.68 7.65 -8.38
CA PHE A 109 -5.05 8.96 -7.85
C PHE A 109 -3.83 9.69 -7.30
N ASN A 110 -3.04 9.02 -6.47
CA ASN A 110 -1.87 9.66 -5.86
C ASN A 110 -0.79 10.00 -6.88
N ILE A 111 -0.57 9.15 -7.88
CA ILE A 111 0.38 9.45 -8.96
C ILE A 111 -0.02 10.74 -9.67
N ILE A 112 -1.28 10.88 -10.03
CA ILE A 112 -1.79 12.04 -10.76
C ILE A 112 -1.80 13.28 -9.88
N ASP A 113 -2.34 13.16 -8.67
CA ASP A 113 -2.51 14.29 -7.77
C ASP A 113 -1.18 14.85 -7.26
N LYS A 114 -0.16 14.00 -7.15
CA LYS A 114 1.16 14.37 -6.64
C LYS A 114 2.20 14.56 -7.74
N LYS A 115 1.76 14.68 -8.97
CA LYS A 115 2.63 14.80 -10.15
C LYS A 115 3.66 15.93 -10.02
N GLU A 116 3.26 17.05 -9.43
CA GLU A 116 4.11 18.23 -9.27
C GLU A 116 4.74 18.33 -7.87
N TYR A 117 4.56 17.34 -7.02
CA TYR A 117 5.08 17.38 -5.66
C TYR A 117 6.59 17.17 -5.65
N THR A 118 7.28 17.99 -4.85
CA THR A 118 8.73 17.86 -4.60
C THR A 118 9.00 17.38 -3.18
N SER A 119 7.98 17.35 -2.31
CA SER A 119 8.11 16.88 -0.94
C SER A 119 7.64 15.43 -0.84
N PHE A 120 8.18 14.71 0.18
CA PHE A 120 7.80 13.31 0.42
C PHE A 120 6.31 13.20 0.77
N TRP A 121 5.86 13.99 1.73
CA TRP A 121 4.45 14.00 2.16
C TRP A 121 3.66 15.12 1.49
N ARG A 122 2.35 14.91 1.43
CA ARG A 122 1.39 15.91 0.95
C ARG A 122 1.26 17.08 1.94
#